data_4da8f47ac7db0c4008ee8867b4cf0277
#
_entry.id   4da8f47ac7db0c4008ee8867b4cf0277
#
_cell.length_a   1.000
_cell.length_b   1.000
_cell.length_c   1.000
_cell.angle_alpha   90.00
_cell.angle_beta   90.00
_cell.angle_gamma   90.00
#
_symmetry.space_group_name_H-M   'P 1'
#
loop_
_entity.id
_entity.type
_entity.pdbx_description
1 polymer ?
#
loop_
_entity_poly.entity_id
_entity_poly.type
_entity_poly.pdbx_seq_one_letter_code
_entity_poly.pdbx_strand_id
1 'polypeptide(L)'
;MLKVIAACGSGMGSSQIIKMKITKVFKKLGLDATIQHNSVGEAKSQASNFDVVFCSEVLKSNFKRAEDSGTIIIGLRNVLSEQEIEEKVLAQIVNKK
;
A
#
# COMPACT_ATOMS: atom_id res chain seq x y z
N MET A 1 0.74 13.52 -8.00
CA MET A 1 -0.17 12.69 -7.21
C MET A 1 0.29 11.24 -7.25
N LEU A 2 0.41 10.61 -6.10
CA LEU A 2 0.81 9.22 -6.02
C LEU A 2 -0.39 8.30 -6.30
N LYS A 3 -0.12 7.23 -7.01
CA LYS A 3 -1.12 6.19 -7.21
C LYS A 3 -0.81 5.05 -6.26
N VAL A 4 -1.74 4.77 -5.36
CA VAL A 4 -1.55 3.79 -4.29
C VAL A 4 -2.63 2.72 -4.39
N ILE A 5 -2.23 1.48 -4.23
CA ILE A 5 -3.17 0.37 -4.19
C ILE A 5 -2.97 -0.42 -2.90
N ALA A 6 -4.06 -0.75 -2.25
CA ALA A 6 -4.04 -1.58 -1.05
C ALA A 6 -4.53 -2.97 -1.45
N ALA A 7 -3.69 -3.96 -1.27
CA ALA A 7 -3.99 -5.34 -1.62
C ALA A 7 -4.28 -6.14 -0.35
N CYS A 8 -5.44 -6.76 -0.30
CA CYS A 8 -5.81 -7.57 0.84
C CYS A 8 -6.15 -8.99 0.36
N GLY A 9 -5.57 -9.96 1.00
CA GLY A 9 -5.65 -11.34 0.53
C GLY A 9 -7.01 -11.98 0.60
N SER A 10 -7.84 -11.62 1.56
CA SER A 10 -9.06 -12.39 1.77
C SER A 10 -10.25 -11.58 2.23
N GLY A 11 -10.07 -10.35 2.61
CA GLY A 11 -11.14 -9.67 3.29
C GLY A 11 -11.76 -8.56 2.52
N MET A 12 -12.98 -8.73 2.07
CA MET A 12 -13.66 -7.64 1.42
C MET A 12 -13.89 -6.47 2.36
N GLY A 13 -14.22 -6.75 3.61
CA GLY A 13 -14.38 -5.70 4.59
C GLY A 13 -13.08 -5.08 5.03
N SER A 14 -12.04 -5.91 5.14
CA SER A 14 -10.72 -5.45 5.57
C SER A 14 -10.09 -4.49 4.58
N SER A 15 -10.25 -4.74 3.30
CA SER A 15 -9.65 -3.88 2.27
C SER A 15 -10.12 -2.44 2.39
N GLN A 16 -11.41 -2.25 2.66
CA GLN A 16 -11.95 -0.91 2.77
C GLN A 16 -11.42 -0.19 3.99
N ILE A 17 -11.29 -0.90 5.11
CA ILE A 17 -10.74 -0.31 6.32
C ILE A 17 -9.29 0.09 6.12
N ILE A 18 -8.52 -0.78 5.45
CA ILE A 18 -7.12 -0.49 5.15
C ILE A 18 -7.02 0.77 4.30
N LYS A 19 -7.85 0.86 3.28
CA LYS A 19 -7.87 2.04 2.41
C LYS A 19 -8.12 3.31 3.21
N MET A 20 -9.08 3.26 4.13
CA MET A 20 -9.41 4.43 4.95
C MET A 20 -8.23 4.84 5.82
N LYS A 21 -7.55 3.88 6.41
CA LYS A 21 -6.41 4.18 7.28
C LYS A 21 -5.24 4.76 6.48
N ILE A 22 -4.98 4.21 5.32
CA ILE A 22 -3.92 4.72 4.46
C ILE A 22 -4.24 6.15 4.01
N THR A 23 -5.48 6.40 3.63
CA THR A 23 -5.92 7.73 3.24
C THR A 23 -5.71 8.73 4.37
N LYS A 24 -6.06 8.33 5.58
CA LYS A 24 -5.92 9.18 6.74
C LYS A 24 -4.46 9.52 7.01
N VAL A 25 -3.58 8.53 6.89
CA VAL A 25 -2.14 8.75 7.08
C VAL A 25 -1.59 9.70 6.03
N PHE A 26 -1.96 9.50 4.78
CA PHE A 26 -1.47 10.38 3.71
C PHE A 26 -1.95 11.81 3.90
N LYS A 27 -3.19 12.00 4.32
CA LYS A 27 -3.69 13.35 4.61
C LYS A 27 -2.94 13.98 5.77
N LYS A 28 -2.67 13.20 6.79
CA LYS A 28 -1.95 13.68 7.97
C LYS A 28 -0.56 14.16 7.60
N LEU A 29 0.07 13.49 6.67
CA LEU A 29 1.43 13.83 6.23
C LEU A 29 1.45 14.86 5.11
N GLY A 30 0.30 15.30 4.65
CA GLY A 30 0.23 16.29 3.58
C GLY A 30 0.56 15.73 2.22
N LEU A 31 0.43 14.43 2.05
CA LEU A 31 0.72 13.77 0.78
C LEU A 31 -0.54 13.64 -0.06
N ASP A 32 -0.43 13.99 -1.33
CA ASP A 32 -1.53 13.89 -2.27
C ASP A 32 -1.47 12.55 -2.99
N ALA A 33 -2.47 11.71 -2.77
CA ALA A 33 -2.47 10.36 -3.33
C ALA A 33 -3.88 9.87 -3.61
N THR A 34 -4.01 9.07 -4.65
CA THR A 34 -5.23 8.35 -4.97
C THR A 34 -5.06 6.92 -4.47
N ILE A 35 -5.97 6.48 -3.61
CA ILE A 35 -5.87 5.18 -2.99
C ILE A 35 -7.01 4.27 -3.44
N GLN A 36 -6.63 3.09 -3.91
CA GLN A 36 -7.56 2.10 -4.41
C GLN A 36 -7.35 0.80 -3.65
N HIS A 37 -8.39 -0.01 -3.51
CA HIS A 37 -8.23 -1.32 -2.89
C HIS A 37 -8.71 -2.40 -3.84
N ASN A 38 -7.96 -3.50 -3.85
CA ASN A 38 -8.25 -4.65 -4.72
C ASN A 38 -7.84 -5.93 -4.00
N SER A 39 -8.31 -7.06 -4.52
CA SER A 39 -7.81 -8.34 -4.04
C SER A 39 -6.36 -8.50 -4.49
N VAL A 40 -5.63 -9.43 -3.85
CA VAL A 40 -4.24 -9.66 -4.21
C VAL A 40 -4.10 -10.04 -5.68
N GLY A 41 -5.01 -10.88 -6.17
CA GLY A 41 -4.94 -11.30 -7.58
C GLY A 41 -5.06 -10.15 -8.55
N GLU A 42 -5.99 -9.23 -8.27
CA GLU A 42 -6.15 -8.06 -9.12
C GLU A 42 -5.02 -7.07 -8.94
N ALA A 43 -4.62 -6.85 -7.69
CA ALA A 43 -3.54 -5.92 -7.40
C ALA A 43 -2.23 -6.37 -8.03
N LYS A 44 -1.98 -7.68 -8.02
CA LYS A 44 -0.75 -8.24 -8.57
C LYS A 44 -0.59 -7.92 -10.04
N SER A 45 -1.68 -7.97 -10.80
CA SER A 45 -1.60 -7.69 -12.23
C SER A 45 -1.51 -6.20 -12.54
N GLN A 46 -1.91 -5.34 -11.61
CA GLN A 46 -1.92 -3.90 -11.81
C GLN A 46 -0.82 -3.17 -11.04
N ALA A 47 -0.12 -3.86 -10.16
CA ALA A 47 0.81 -3.22 -9.25
C ALA A 47 1.87 -2.36 -9.92
N SER A 48 2.38 -2.79 -11.06
CA SER A 48 3.42 -2.03 -11.76
C SER A 48 2.90 -0.70 -12.32
N ASN A 49 1.59 -0.53 -12.39
CA ASN A 49 0.99 0.72 -12.83
C ASN A 49 0.78 1.70 -11.68
N PHE A 50 1.10 1.29 -10.46
CA PHE A 50 0.94 2.11 -9.28
C PHE A 50 2.29 2.50 -8.72
N ASP A 51 2.32 3.61 -7.98
CA ASP A 51 3.57 4.07 -7.37
C ASP A 51 3.87 3.31 -6.08
N VAL A 52 2.82 2.94 -5.34
CA VAL A 52 2.97 2.28 -4.04
C VAL A 52 1.92 1.19 -3.90
N VAL A 53 2.33 0.06 -3.33
CA VAL A 53 1.43 -1.04 -3.00
C VAL A 53 1.53 -1.33 -1.51
N PHE A 54 0.39 -1.33 -0.83
CA PHE A 54 0.31 -1.75 0.55
C PHE A 54 -0.29 -3.15 0.60
N CYS A 55 0.34 -4.04 1.33
CA CYS A 55 -0.16 -5.41 1.46
C CYS A 55 0.28 -5.97 2.81
N SER A 56 -0.26 -7.14 3.16
CA SER A 56 0.23 -7.85 4.32
C SER A 56 1.67 -8.30 4.05
N GLU A 57 2.50 -8.29 5.08
CA GLU A 57 3.90 -8.69 4.93
C GLU A 57 4.04 -10.07 4.31
N VAL A 58 3.13 -10.99 4.64
CA VAL A 58 3.17 -12.34 4.07
C VAL A 58 2.86 -12.37 2.58
N LEU A 59 2.23 -11.32 2.07
CA LEU A 59 1.87 -11.24 0.65
C LEU A 59 2.87 -10.42 -0.16
N LYS A 60 3.87 -9.87 0.49
CA LYS A 60 4.82 -8.99 -0.18
C LYS A 60 5.53 -9.66 -1.35
N SER A 61 5.83 -10.93 -1.22
CA SER A 61 6.52 -11.67 -2.28
C SER A 61 5.71 -11.77 -3.57
N ASN A 62 4.39 -11.60 -3.51
CA ASN A 62 3.55 -11.63 -4.69
C ASN A 62 3.76 -10.40 -5.58
N PHE A 63 4.39 -9.37 -5.03
CA PHE A 63 4.59 -8.11 -5.74
C PHE A 63 6.04 -7.86 -6.11
N LYS A 64 6.86 -8.89 -6.09
CA LYS A 64 8.28 -8.74 -6.39
C LYS A 64 8.50 -8.19 -7.80
N ARG A 65 7.69 -8.62 -8.75
CA ARG A 65 7.81 -8.13 -10.13
C ARG A 65 7.56 -6.62 -10.20
N ALA A 66 6.55 -6.15 -9.48
CA ALA A 66 6.26 -4.72 -9.44
C ALA A 66 7.39 -3.96 -8.74
N GLU A 67 7.94 -4.54 -7.69
CA GLU A 67 9.06 -3.93 -6.99
C GLU A 67 10.27 -3.79 -7.92
N ASP A 68 10.52 -4.80 -8.73
CA ASP A 68 11.61 -4.75 -9.68
C ASP A 68 11.39 -3.69 -10.76
N SER A 69 10.12 -3.35 -11.01
CA SER A 69 9.77 -2.30 -11.97
C SER A 69 9.86 -0.89 -11.38
N GLY A 70 10.14 -0.78 -10.09
CA GLY A 70 10.26 0.51 -9.44
C GLY A 70 9.10 0.89 -8.52
N THR A 71 8.09 0.04 -8.42
CA THR A 71 6.96 0.29 -7.52
C THR A 71 7.39 0.03 -6.08
N ILE A 72 6.99 0.90 -5.17
CA ILE A 72 7.31 0.73 -3.75
C ILE A 72 6.32 -0.25 -3.15
N ILE A 73 6.83 -1.34 -2.60
CA ILE A 73 6.00 -2.35 -1.97
C ILE A 73 6.15 -2.26 -0.46
N ILE A 74 5.06 -1.99 0.22
CA ILE A 74 5.07 -1.85 1.67
C ILE A 74 4.31 -3.01 2.30
N GLY A 75 5.02 -3.88 2.99
CA GLY A 75 4.42 -4.99 3.71
C GLY A 75 4.10 -4.58 5.13
N LEU A 76 2.89 -4.85 5.57
CA LEU A 76 2.44 -4.49 6.90
C LEU A 76 2.22 -5.73 7.75
N ARG A 77 2.73 -5.72 8.96
CA ARG A 77 2.48 -6.81 9.90
C ARG A 77 1.04 -6.75 10.39
N ASN A 78 0.61 -5.55 10.71
CA ASN A 78 -0.78 -5.31 11.10
C ASN A 78 -1.35 -4.29 10.15
N VAL A 79 -2.11 -4.75 9.18
CA VAL A 79 -2.66 -3.89 8.14
C VAL A 79 -3.63 -2.85 8.67
N LEU A 80 -4.09 -3.04 9.90
CA LEU A 80 -5.01 -2.10 10.53
C LEU A 80 -4.31 -1.08 11.43
N SER A 81 -2.99 -1.15 11.56
CA SER A 81 -2.23 -0.23 12.41
C SER A 81 -1.87 1.03 11.65
N GLU A 82 -2.49 2.13 12.00
CA GLU A 82 -2.16 3.43 11.38
C GLU A 82 -0.73 3.82 11.69
N GLN A 83 -0.26 3.50 12.89
CA GLN A 83 1.10 3.84 13.28
C GLN A 83 2.12 3.14 12.39
N GLU A 84 1.91 1.86 12.12
CA GLU A 84 2.81 1.12 11.24
C GLU A 84 2.76 1.67 9.83
N ILE A 85 1.56 1.99 9.35
CA ILE A 85 1.39 2.58 8.02
C ILE A 85 2.16 3.89 7.94
N GLU A 86 2.02 4.73 8.95
CA GLU A 86 2.68 6.03 8.97
C GLU A 86 4.20 5.87 8.97
N GLU A 87 4.71 4.98 9.80
CA GLU A 87 6.15 4.74 9.87
C GLU A 87 6.70 4.25 8.53
N LYS A 88 6.00 3.33 7.89
CA LYS A 88 6.43 2.79 6.61
C LYS A 88 6.35 3.84 5.51
N VAL A 89 5.32 4.66 5.52
CA VAL A 89 5.18 5.73 4.54
C VAL A 89 6.32 6.71 4.69
N LEU A 90 6.63 7.10 5.92
CA LEU A 90 7.74 8.02 6.17
C LEU A 90 9.06 7.43 5.70
N ALA A 91 9.29 6.16 6.00
CA ALA A 91 10.56 5.52 5.66
C ALA A 91 10.70 5.26 4.16
N GLN A 92 9.61 4.87 3.50
CA GLN A 92 9.68 4.40 2.12
C GLN A 92 9.32 5.46 1.09
N ILE A 93 8.56 6.46 1.48
CA ILE A 93 8.09 7.48 0.55
C ILE A 93 8.68 8.84 0.85
N VAL A 94 8.50 9.32 2.07
CA VAL A 94 8.94 10.66 2.43
C VAL A 94 10.46 10.75 2.49
N ASN A 95 11.11 9.77 3.10
CA ASN A 95 12.56 9.77 3.27
C ASN A 95 13.31 9.16 2.10
N LYS A 96 12.60 8.70 1.10
CA LYS A 96 13.22 8.09 -0.06
C LYS A 96 13.55 9.15 -1.09
N LYS A 97 14.75 9.62 -1.05
CA LYS A 97 15.22 10.54 -2.10
C LYS A 97 16.64 10.21 -2.46
#